data_9958de6c375ef85184905187708989ce
#
_entry.id   9958de6c375ef85184905187708989ce
#
_cell.length_a   1.000
_cell.length_b   1.000
_cell.length_c   1.000
_cell.angle_alpha   90.00
_cell.angle_beta   90.00
_cell.angle_gamma   90.00
#
_symmetry.space_group_name_H-M   'P 1'
#
loop_
_entity.id
_entity.type
_entity.pdbx_description
1 polymer ?
#
loop_
_entity_poly.entity_id
_entity_poly.type
_entity_poly.pdbx_seq_one_letter_code
_entity_poly.pdbx_strand_id
1 'polypeptide(L)'
;MLPKEYRREQKKEKQQTSQQLEQHNYIAGLKKYLNDNTHTHVVSPISKKQIDFSVNGSSYVLLHTWKKMMTVGRASDVLICDIQEMLTRFQNRIGFEYIKLCGIFSDDLHVYNEKANGTPVYSFTYIDKILDFVTKLHLNPWIQLSYMPEKLAKYPNKRLFGSNVSQPHSIAAWCRLVSEF
;
A
#
# COMPACT_ATOMS: atom_id res chain seq x y z
N MET A 1 -29.77 -32.54 -19.14
CA MET A 1 -28.57 -31.65 -19.01
C MET A 1 -29.05 -30.27 -18.62
N LEU A 2 -28.68 -29.73 -17.44
CA LEU A 2 -29.14 -28.41 -16.98
C LEU A 2 -28.52 -27.33 -17.85
N PRO A 3 -29.28 -26.25 -18.19
CA PRO A 3 -28.80 -25.14 -19.01
C PRO A 3 -27.54 -24.47 -18.43
N LYS A 4 -26.66 -23.98 -19.31
CA LYS A 4 -25.37 -23.35 -18.90
C LYS A 4 -25.60 -22.11 -18.00
N GLU A 5 -26.69 -21.40 -18.18
CA GLU A 5 -27.10 -20.23 -17.37
C GLU A 5 -27.40 -20.61 -15.93
N TYR A 6 -28.19 -21.68 -15.73
CA TYR A 6 -28.52 -22.19 -14.40
C TYR A 6 -27.28 -22.60 -13.60
N ARG A 7 -26.24 -23.16 -14.28
CA ARG A 7 -24.96 -23.49 -13.63
C ARG A 7 -24.16 -22.26 -13.26
N ARG A 8 -24.27 -21.14 -14.02
CA ARG A 8 -23.62 -19.87 -13.72
C ARG A 8 -24.29 -19.18 -12.53
N GLU A 9 -25.58 -19.19 -12.44
CA GLU A 9 -26.33 -18.63 -11.32
C GLU A 9 -26.04 -19.40 -10.02
N GLN A 10 -26.07 -20.72 -10.04
CA GLN A 10 -25.70 -21.55 -8.89
C GLN A 10 -24.23 -21.30 -8.42
N LYS A 11 -23.32 -21.04 -9.34
CA LYS A 11 -21.94 -20.67 -8.95
C LYS A 11 -21.86 -19.28 -8.31
N LYS A 12 -22.62 -18.30 -8.81
CA LYS A 12 -22.69 -16.95 -8.23
C LYS A 12 -23.32 -16.97 -6.83
N GLU A 13 -24.41 -17.70 -6.65
CA GLU A 13 -25.06 -17.87 -5.35
C GLU A 13 -24.12 -18.53 -4.33
N LYS A 14 -23.42 -19.61 -4.71
CA LYS A 14 -22.42 -20.24 -3.83
C LYS A 14 -21.29 -19.32 -3.47
N GLN A 15 -20.79 -18.47 -4.41
CA GLN A 15 -19.74 -17.48 -4.11
C GLN A 15 -20.23 -16.39 -3.16
N GLN A 16 -21.45 -15.86 -3.37
CA GLN A 16 -22.05 -14.88 -2.47
C GLN A 16 -22.25 -15.42 -1.06
N THR A 17 -22.77 -16.64 -0.95
CA THR A 17 -22.99 -17.32 0.34
C THR A 17 -21.66 -17.56 1.07
N SER A 18 -20.61 -17.95 0.34
CA SER A 18 -19.27 -18.15 0.91
C SER A 18 -18.68 -16.84 1.44
N GLN A 19 -18.79 -15.74 0.69
CA GLN A 19 -18.31 -14.41 1.13
C GLN A 19 -19.09 -13.88 2.34
N GLN A 20 -20.41 -14.09 2.38
CA GLN A 20 -21.23 -13.73 3.54
C GLN A 20 -20.85 -14.52 4.78
N LEU A 21 -20.56 -15.82 4.63
CA LEU A 21 -20.12 -16.68 5.72
C LEU A 21 -18.74 -16.26 6.26
N GLU A 22 -17.79 -15.89 5.39
CA GLU A 22 -16.48 -15.37 5.77
C GLU A 22 -16.60 -14.05 6.54
N GLN A 23 -17.43 -13.12 6.06
CA GLN A 23 -17.69 -11.87 6.77
C GLN A 23 -18.33 -12.11 8.14
N HIS A 24 -19.30 -13.03 8.23
CA HIS A 24 -19.93 -13.37 9.49
C HIS A 24 -18.94 -13.97 10.49
N ASN A 25 -18.08 -14.88 10.04
CA ASN A 25 -17.05 -15.51 10.87
C ASN A 25 -15.99 -14.48 11.33
N TYR A 26 -15.62 -13.53 10.45
CA TYR A 26 -14.71 -12.43 10.82
C TYR A 26 -15.32 -11.55 11.92
N ILE A 27 -16.59 -11.15 11.78
CA ILE A 27 -17.29 -10.32 12.78
C ILE A 27 -17.46 -11.09 14.10
N ALA A 28 -17.75 -12.38 14.05
CA ALA A 28 -17.84 -13.23 15.22
C ALA A 28 -16.48 -13.35 15.93
N GLY A 29 -15.39 -13.49 15.18
CA GLY A 29 -14.02 -13.48 15.71
C GLY A 29 -13.66 -12.16 16.39
N LEU A 30 -14.00 -11.03 15.77
CA LEU A 30 -13.78 -9.70 16.38
C LEU A 30 -14.59 -9.52 17.67
N LYS A 31 -15.86 -9.94 17.69
CA LYS A 31 -16.69 -9.86 18.89
C LYS A 31 -16.12 -10.72 20.01
N LYS A 32 -15.65 -11.93 19.71
CA LYS A 32 -14.98 -12.79 20.68
C LYS A 32 -13.71 -12.13 21.21
N TYR A 33 -12.85 -11.60 20.32
CA TYR A 33 -11.62 -10.91 20.71
C TYR A 33 -11.89 -9.69 21.63
N LEU A 34 -12.93 -8.91 21.31
CA LEU A 34 -13.33 -7.76 22.12
C LEU A 34 -13.87 -8.22 23.48
N ASN A 35 -14.68 -9.28 23.52
CA ASN A 35 -15.21 -9.81 24.79
C ASN A 35 -14.12 -10.47 25.66
N ASP A 36 -13.19 -11.20 25.04
CA ASP A 36 -12.08 -11.83 25.77
C ASP A 36 -11.08 -10.79 26.32
N ASN A 37 -11.00 -9.60 25.70
CA ASN A 37 -10.16 -8.48 26.14
C ASN A 37 -10.92 -7.46 27.03
N THR A 38 -12.21 -7.67 27.29
CA THR A 38 -12.96 -6.90 28.31
C THR A 38 -12.73 -7.44 29.73
N HIS A 39 -11.59 -8.10 29.99
CA HIS A 39 -11.14 -8.15 31.36
C HIS A 39 -11.00 -6.71 31.84
N THR A 40 -11.96 -6.31 32.65
CA THR A 40 -11.84 -5.14 33.49
C THR A 40 -10.49 -5.27 34.20
N HIS A 41 -9.45 -4.69 33.61
CA HIS A 41 -8.33 -4.30 34.40
C HIS A 41 -8.93 -3.41 35.47
N VAL A 42 -9.07 -3.95 36.69
CA VAL A 42 -9.22 -3.13 37.85
C VAL A 42 -8.02 -2.22 37.82
N VAL A 43 -8.20 -1.04 37.26
CA VAL A 43 -7.16 -0.01 37.26
C VAL A 43 -6.95 0.27 38.73
N SER A 44 -5.92 -0.31 39.30
CA SER A 44 -5.42 0.06 40.62
C SER A 44 -5.36 1.59 40.61
N PRO A 45 -5.84 2.29 41.63
CA PRO A 45 -5.85 3.73 41.64
C PRO A 45 -4.46 4.19 41.19
N ILE A 46 -4.42 4.92 40.07
CA ILE A 46 -3.18 5.41 39.49
C ILE A 46 -2.49 6.20 40.58
N SER A 47 -1.47 5.62 41.19
CA SER A 47 -0.66 6.39 42.12
C SER A 47 -0.11 7.54 41.29
N LYS A 48 -0.47 8.79 41.65
CA LYS A 48 0.05 9.97 40.99
C LYS A 48 1.57 9.91 41.10
N LYS A 49 2.23 9.38 40.06
CA LYS A 49 3.67 9.52 39.91
C LYS A 49 3.92 10.96 39.50
N GLN A 50 4.45 11.75 40.42
CA GLN A 50 5.01 13.04 40.08
C GLN A 50 6.25 12.81 39.26
N ILE A 51 6.30 13.33 38.02
CA ILE A 51 7.48 13.30 37.18
C ILE A 51 8.04 14.71 37.21
N ASP A 52 9.16 14.87 37.89
CA ASP A 52 9.88 16.14 37.94
C ASP A 52 10.84 16.24 36.75
N PHE A 53 10.68 17.29 35.96
CA PHE A 53 11.59 17.60 34.86
C PHE A 53 12.53 18.72 35.27
N SER A 54 13.84 18.48 35.21
CA SER A 54 14.85 19.52 35.36
C SER A 54 15.20 20.08 33.97
N VAL A 55 14.95 21.36 33.77
CA VAL A 55 15.27 22.08 32.53
C VAL A 55 16.73 22.55 32.50
N ASN A 56 17.45 22.42 33.62
CA ASN A 56 18.83 22.88 33.79
C ASN A 56 19.88 21.83 33.47
N GLY A 57 19.50 20.71 32.87
CA GLY A 57 20.43 19.67 32.37
C GLY A 57 21.18 20.08 31.10
N SER A 58 22.24 19.34 30.78
CA SER A 58 22.93 19.51 29.49
C SER A 58 21.95 19.23 28.33
N SER A 59 21.81 20.19 27.42
CA SER A 59 20.99 20.04 26.24
C SER A 59 21.81 19.44 25.10
N TYR A 60 21.21 18.48 24.40
CA TYR A 60 21.76 17.94 23.17
C TYR A 60 20.99 18.47 21.96
N VAL A 61 21.68 18.70 20.87
CA VAL A 61 21.03 19.08 19.60
C VAL A 61 20.21 17.90 19.09
N LEU A 62 18.91 18.10 18.94
CA LEU A 62 18.04 17.11 18.32
C LEU A 62 18.29 17.10 16.80
N LEU A 63 18.92 16.06 16.30
CA LEU A 63 19.35 15.96 14.90
C LEU A 63 18.22 15.77 13.90
N HIS A 64 16.97 15.57 14.35
CA HIS A 64 15.78 15.39 13.50
C HIS A 64 15.98 14.37 12.35
N THR A 65 16.73 13.28 12.59
CA THR A 65 17.05 12.27 11.58
C THR A 65 15.83 11.65 10.92
N TRP A 66 14.69 11.67 11.61
CA TRP A 66 13.39 11.24 11.10
C TRP A 66 12.85 12.09 9.94
N LYS A 67 13.39 13.31 9.73
CA LYS A 67 13.06 14.16 8.57
C LYS A 67 13.68 13.68 7.27
N LYS A 68 14.60 12.72 7.30
CA LYS A 68 15.28 12.24 6.09
C LYS A 68 14.32 11.63 5.09
N MET A 69 13.37 10.81 5.54
CA MET A 69 12.48 10.09 4.64
C MET A 69 11.09 9.92 5.24
N MET A 70 10.09 10.13 4.40
CA MET A 70 8.73 9.72 4.65
C MET A 70 8.33 8.59 3.70
N THR A 71 7.29 7.85 4.03
CA THR A 71 6.69 6.85 3.14
C THR A 71 5.22 7.13 2.98
N VAL A 72 4.71 6.94 1.79
CA VAL A 72 3.28 6.79 1.50
C VAL A 72 3.00 5.31 1.27
N GLY A 73 1.76 4.86 1.39
CA GLY A 73 1.39 3.46 1.25
C GLY A 73 1.81 2.89 -0.11
N ARG A 74 0.97 3.02 -1.12
CA ARG A 74 1.32 2.72 -2.52
C ARG A 74 1.64 3.99 -3.26
N ALA A 75 2.42 3.90 -4.33
CA ALA A 75 2.67 5.03 -5.22
C ALA A 75 1.37 5.59 -5.81
N SER A 76 0.40 4.73 -6.14
CA SER A 76 -0.94 5.11 -6.61
C SER A 76 -1.73 5.96 -5.62
N ASP A 77 -1.48 5.84 -4.31
CA ASP A 77 -2.18 6.65 -3.31
C ASP A 77 -1.87 8.14 -3.47
N VAL A 78 -0.71 8.49 -4.04
CA VAL A 78 -0.32 9.88 -4.36
C VAL A 78 -1.23 10.53 -5.41
N LEU A 79 -2.01 9.76 -6.17
CA LEU A 79 -3.00 10.30 -7.11
C LEU A 79 -4.30 10.75 -6.44
N ILE A 80 -4.49 10.43 -5.15
CA ILE A 80 -5.68 10.79 -4.37
C ILE A 80 -5.51 12.21 -3.82
N CYS A 81 -6.49 13.08 -4.07
CA CYS A 81 -6.44 14.49 -3.67
C CYS A 81 -6.21 14.67 -2.16
N ASP A 82 -6.90 13.93 -1.31
CA ASP A 82 -6.75 14.02 0.15
C ASP A 82 -5.33 13.67 0.60
N ILE A 83 -4.71 12.68 -0.06
CA ILE A 83 -3.32 12.29 0.20
C ILE A 83 -2.37 13.41 -0.24
N GLN A 84 -2.62 14.03 -1.40
CA GLN A 84 -1.81 15.16 -1.88
C GLN A 84 -1.88 16.35 -0.92
N GLU A 85 -3.06 16.68 -0.41
CA GLU A 85 -3.22 17.73 0.60
C GLU A 85 -2.47 17.40 1.89
N MET A 86 -2.59 16.16 2.36
CA MET A 86 -1.88 15.70 3.56
C MET A 86 -0.36 15.78 3.38
N LEU A 87 0.17 15.31 2.25
CA LEU A 87 1.59 15.36 1.93
C LEU A 87 2.09 16.81 1.84
N THR A 88 1.31 17.69 1.23
CA THR A 88 1.62 19.13 1.15
C THR A 88 1.70 19.76 2.54
N ARG A 89 0.73 19.45 3.41
CA ARG A 89 0.74 19.94 4.81
C ARG A 89 1.94 19.43 5.60
N PHE A 90 2.29 18.16 5.43
CA PHE A 90 3.45 17.55 6.10
C PHE A 90 4.75 18.18 5.61
N GLN A 91 4.91 18.34 4.29
CA GLN A 91 6.10 18.94 3.72
C GLN A 91 6.29 20.38 4.20
N ASN A 92 5.24 21.18 4.21
CA ASN A 92 5.28 22.57 4.66
C ASN A 92 5.61 22.72 6.17
N ARG A 93 5.23 21.75 7.00
CA ARG A 93 5.44 21.81 8.46
C ARG A 93 6.71 21.13 8.92
N ILE A 94 7.14 20.08 8.25
CA ILE A 94 8.20 19.19 8.69
C ILE A 94 9.45 19.35 7.81
N GLY A 95 9.28 19.34 6.48
CA GLY A 95 10.36 19.44 5.50
C GLY A 95 11.15 18.13 5.40
N PHE A 96 10.56 17.09 4.81
CA PHE A 96 11.26 15.85 4.49
C PHE A 96 12.18 16.03 3.28
N GLU A 97 13.25 15.23 3.20
CA GLU A 97 14.17 15.22 2.06
C GLU A 97 13.72 14.22 0.99
N TYR A 98 13.26 13.05 1.40
CA TYR A 98 12.88 11.93 0.53
C TYR A 98 11.47 11.46 0.79
N ILE A 99 10.85 10.92 -0.27
CA ILE A 99 9.61 10.15 -0.18
C ILE A 99 9.82 8.77 -0.79
N LYS A 100 9.53 7.71 -0.04
CA LYS A 100 9.59 6.35 -0.55
C LYS A 100 8.27 6.00 -1.23
N LEU A 101 8.37 5.59 -2.51
CA LEU A 101 7.27 5.17 -3.37
C LEU A 101 7.35 3.65 -3.60
N CYS A 102 6.39 2.91 -3.05
CA CYS A 102 6.28 1.46 -3.23
C CYS A 102 5.22 1.14 -4.29
N GLY A 103 5.39 0.05 -5.01
CA GLY A 103 4.38 -0.41 -5.96
C GLY A 103 4.33 0.39 -7.25
N ILE A 104 5.46 0.91 -7.72
CA ILE A 104 5.53 1.73 -8.93
C ILE A 104 5.12 0.95 -10.20
N PHE A 105 5.25 -0.37 -10.20
CA PHE A 105 4.84 -1.24 -11.30
C PHE A 105 3.54 -2.01 -11.03
N SER A 106 2.79 -1.61 -9.99
CA SER A 106 1.48 -2.21 -9.71
C SER A 106 0.49 -1.99 -10.85
N ASP A 107 -0.41 -2.94 -11.03
CA ASP A 107 -1.39 -2.92 -12.13
C ASP A 107 -2.35 -1.72 -12.09
N ASP A 108 -2.58 -1.14 -10.92
CA ASP A 108 -3.39 0.08 -10.71
C ASP A 108 -2.75 1.33 -11.33
N LEU A 109 -1.46 1.33 -11.64
CA LEU A 109 -0.76 2.38 -12.38
C LEU A 109 -0.67 2.11 -13.89
N HIS A 110 -1.15 0.94 -14.35
CA HIS A 110 -1.19 0.55 -15.76
C HIS A 110 0.14 0.64 -16.51
N VAL A 111 1.27 0.44 -15.81
CA VAL A 111 2.62 0.63 -16.37
C VAL A 111 2.94 -0.38 -17.47
N TYR A 112 2.49 -1.61 -17.29
CA TYR A 112 2.76 -2.71 -18.21
C TYR A 112 1.47 -3.38 -18.67
N ASN A 113 1.35 -3.57 -19.97
CA ASN A 113 0.28 -4.35 -20.57
C ASN A 113 0.81 -5.09 -21.80
N GLU A 114 0.02 -5.98 -22.36
CA GLU A 114 0.33 -6.71 -23.59
C GLU A 114 -0.85 -6.64 -24.56
N LYS A 115 -0.53 -6.46 -25.85
CA LYS A 115 -1.48 -6.61 -26.94
C LYS A 115 -1.89 -8.08 -27.07
N ALA A 116 -2.94 -8.35 -27.86
CA ALA A 116 -3.41 -9.70 -28.14
C ALA A 116 -2.34 -10.62 -28.75
N ASN A 117 -1.35 -10.04 -29.42
CA ASN A 117 -0.22 -10.76 -30.03
C ASN A 117 0.99 -10.89 -29.07
N GLY A 118 0.86 -10.55 -27.79
CA GLY A 118 1.93 -10.62 -26.80
C GLY A 118 2.95 -9.46 -26.86
N THR A 119 2.74 -8.45 -27.70
CA THR A 119 3.63 -7.27 -27.76
C THR A 119 3.45 -6.43 -26.51
N PRO A 120 4.52 -6.09 -25.77
CA PRO A 120 4.43 -5.26 -24.58
C PRO A 120 3.98 -3.82 -24.93
N VAL A 121 3.22 -3.24 -24.01
CA VAL A 121 2.77 -1.84 -24.06
C VAL A 121 3.10 -1.20 -22.73
N TYR A 122 3.86 -0.13 -22.74
CA TYR A 122 4.23 0.63 -21.56
C TYR A 122 3.46 1.94 -21.50
N SER A 123 3.08 2.35 -20.28
CA SER A 123 2.44 3.65 -20.04
C SER A 123 2.92 4.22 -18.71
N PHE A 124 3.56 5.37 -18.74
CA PHE A 124 4.08 6.04 -17.54
C PHE A 124 3.25 7.25 -17.13
N THR A 125 2.07 7.45 -17.76
CA THR A 125 1.22 8.64 -17.55
C THR A 125 0.86 8.88 -16.08
N TYR A 126 0.57 7.84 -15.31
CA TYR A 126 0.26 8.00 -13.88
C TYR A 126 1.53 8.21 -13.05
N ILE A 127 2.62 7.58 -13.44
CA ILE A 127 3.92 7.75 -12.77
C ILE A 127 4.42 9.18 -12.97
N ASP A 128 4.33 9.72 -14.18
CA ASP A 128 4.72 11.11 -14.46
C ASP A 128 3.95 12.08 -13.56
N LYS A 129 2.63 11.89 -13.41
CA LYS A 129 1.81 12.70 -12.49
C LYS A 129 2.25 12.60 -11.04
N ILE A 130 2.62 11.40 -10.58
CA ILE A 130 3.11 11.17 -9.22
C ILE A 130 4.44 11.89 -9.02
N LEU A 131 5.38 11.71 -9.95
CA LEU A 131 6.70 12.30 -9.87
C LEU A 131 6.66 13.82 -9.99
N ASP A 132 5.82 14.36 -10.87
CA ASP A 132 5.57 15.80 -10.99
C ASP A 132 5.06 16.39 -9.68
N PHE A 133 4.09 15.73 -9.03
CA PHE A 133 3.57 16.19 -7.74
C PHE A 133 4.64 16.15 -6.66
N VAL A 134 5.36 15.04 -6.53
CA VAL A 134 6.43 14.85 -5.55
C VAL A 134 7.54 15.89 -5.74
N THR A 135 7.95 16.13 -6.98
CA THR A 135 8.98 17.11 -7.32
C THR A 135 8.52 18.55 -7.02
N LYS A 136 7.26 18.89 -7.26
CA LYS A 136 6.67 20.20 -6.88
C LYS A 136 6.73 20.45 -5.36
N LEU A 137 6.69 19.39 -4.57
CA LEU A 137 6.86 19.46 -3.11
C LEU A 137 8.36 19.50 -2.69
N HIS A 138 9.29 19.55 -3.61
CA HIS A 138 10.74 19.48 -3.35
C HIS A 138 11.16 18.20 -2.61
N LEU A 139 10.46 17.10 -2.85
CA LEU A 139 10.78 15.78 -2.32
C LEU A 139 11.57 14.99 -3.36
N ASN A 140 12.63 14.32 -2.93
CA ASN A 140 13.38 13.41 -3.77
C ASN A 140 12.70 12.03 -3.74
N PRO A 141 12.26 11.47 -4.87
CA PRO A 141 11.62 10.17 -4.90
C PRO A 141 12.63 9.05 -4.66
N TRP A 142 12.33 8.17 -3.70
CA TRP A 142 13.02 6.90 -3.49
C TRP A 142 12.11 5.78 -4.01
N ILE A 143 12.41 5.27 -5.20
CA ILE A 143 11.52 4.36 -5.92
C ILE A 143 11.86 2.92 -5.60
N GLN A 144 10.87 2.17 -5.12
CA GLN A 144 10.94 0.72 -4.98
C GLN A 144 10.31 0.08 -6.21
N LEU A 145 11.11 -0.62 -7.03
CA LEU A 145 10.68 -1.33 -8.24
C LEU A 145 9.83 -2.56 -7.86
N SER A 146 8.60 -2.33 -7.50
CA SER A 146 7.57 -3.29 -7.10
C SER A 146 6.19 -2.73 -7.52
N TYR A 147 5.14 -3.49 -7.58
CA TYR A 147 5.08 -4.95 -7.53
C TYR A 147 5.22 -5.52 -8.94
N MET A 148 5.10 -6.86 -9.09
CA MET A 148 5.13 -7.50 -10.40
C MET A 148 3.81 -7.21 -11.14
N PRO A 149 3.84 -6.65 -12.38
CA PRO A 149 2.65 -6.57 -13.20
C PRO A 149 2.06 -7.97 -13.45
N GLU A 150 0.74 -8.12 -13.35
CA GLU A 150 0.08 -9.42 -13.44
C GLU A 150 0.40 -10.15 -14.74
N LYS A 151 0.42 -9.42 -15.86
CA LYS A 151 0.75 -9.96 -17.18
C LYS A 151 2.20 -10.44 -17.31
N LEU A 152 3.11 -9.87 -16.54
CA LEU A 152 4.51 -10.26 -16.50
C LEU A 152 4.80 -11.32 -15.44
N ALA A 153 3.87 -11.58 -14.54
CA ALA A 153 4.04 -12.49 -13.41
C ALA A 153 4.05 -13.96 -13.85
N LYS A 154 5.00 -14.75 -13.36
CA LYS A 154 5.02 -16.21 -13.54
C LYS A 154 3.84 -16.89 -12.84
N TYR A 155 3.43 -16.35 -11.69
CA TYR A 155 2.31 -16.84 -10.89
C TYR A 155 1.32 -15.70 -10.62
N PRO A 156 0.34 -15.45 -11.53
CA PRO A 156 -0.58 -14.31 -11.42
C PRO A 156 -1.37 -14.27 -10.12
N ASN A 157 -1.65 -15.44 -9.53
CA ASN A 157 -2.43 -15.56 -8.30
C ASN A 157 -1.60 -15.38 -7.02
N LYS A 158 -0.26 -15.24 -7.11
CA LYS A 158 0.60 -15.05 -5.94
C LYS A 158 0.56 -13.59 -5.49
N ARG A 159 -0.35 -13.29 -4.56
CA ARG A 159 -0.60 -11.92 -4.11
C ARG A 159 -0.27 -11.74 -2.63
N LEU A 160 0.20 -10.54 -2.29
CA LEU A 160 0.37 -10.04 -0.93
C LEU A 160 -0.21 -8.63 -0.87
N PHE A 161 -1.11 -8.37 0.08
CA PHE A 161 -1.83 -7.09 0.20
C PHE A 161 -2.46 -6.62 -1.13
N GLY A 162 -3.03 -7.57 -1.90
CA GLY A 162 -3.67 -7.29 -3.17
C GLY A 162 -2.74 -7.11 -4.38
N SER A 163 -1.43 -7.06 -4.17
CA SER A 163 -0.42 -6.88 -5.23
C SER A 163 0.33 -8.17 -5.54
N ASN A 164 0.74 -8.36 -6.80
CA ASN A 164 1.46 -9.57 -7.21
C ASN A 164 2.91 -9.52 -6.73
N VAL A 165 3.35 -10.61 -6.06
CA VAL A 165 4.72 -10.76 -5.53
C VAL A 165 5.46 -11.93 -6.17
N SER A 166 5.03 -12.35 -7.35
CA SER A 166 5.68 -13.38 -8.14
C SER A 166 6.98 -12.87 -8.77
N GLN A 167 7.86 -13.80 -9.14
CA GLN A 167 8.92 -13.51 -10.09
C GLN A 167 8.33 -13.30 -11.51
N PRO A 168 9.03 -12.60 -12.41
CA PRO A 168 8.58 -12.48 -13.79
C PRO A 168 8.61 -13.84 -14.49
N HIS A 169 7.74 -14.04 -15.49
CA HIS A 169 7.82 -15.21 -16.37
C HIS A 169 9.02 -15.14 -17.32
N SER A 170 9.51 -13.92 -17.61
CA SER A 170 10.67 -13.65 -18.46
C SER A 170 11.53 -12.54 -17.84
N ILE A 171 12.77 -12.88 -17.51
CA ILE A 171 13.75 -11.90 -17.00
C ILE A 171 14.03 -10.82 -18.05
N ALA A 172 14.15 -11.21 -19.35
CA ALA A 172 14.38 -10.25 -20.43
C ALA A 172 13.23 -9.23 -20.57
N ALA A 173 11.97 -9.65 -20.36
CA ALA A 173 10.83 -8.74 -20.37
C ALA A 173 10.84 -7.82 -19.15
N TRP A 174 11.23 -8.31 -17.97
CA TRP A 174 11.42 -7.49 -16.77
C TRP A 174 12.53 -6.44 -16.99
N CYS A 175 13.69 -6.84 -17.51
CA CYS A 175 14.77 -5.90 -17.81
C CYS A 175 14.33 -4.83 -18.81
N ARG A 176 13.54 -5.18 -19.82
CA ARG A 176 12.98 -4.19 -20.75
C ARG A 176 12.04 -3.20 -20.03
N LEU A 177 11.12 -3.69 -19.20
CA LEU A 177 10.25 -2.80 -18.41
C LEU A 177 11.07 -1.80 -17.59
N VAL A 178 12.12 -2.26 -16.91
CA VAL A 178 13.00 -1.39 -16.11
C VAL A 178 13.80 -0.41 -16.97
N SER A 179 14.17 -0.81 -18.20
CA SER A 179 14.91 0.08 -19.12
C SER A 179 14.04 1.13 -19.77
N GLU A 180 12.75 0.84 -19.97
CA GLU A 180 11.78 1.80 -20.50
C GLU A 180 11.33 2.82 -19.42
N PHE A 181 11.39 2.43 -18.15
CA PHE A 181 11.09 3.26 -17.01
C PHE A 181 12.23 4.23 -16.68
#